data_62b740318d2cae4a85c5af027b479233
#
_entry.id   62b740318d2cae4a85c5af027b479233
#
_cell.length_a   1.000
_cell.length_b   1.000
_cell.length_c   1.000
_cell.angle_alpha   90.00
_cell.angle_beta   90.00
_cell.angle_gamma   90.00
#
_symmetry.space_group_name_H-M   'P 1'
#
loop_
_entity.id
_entity.type
_entity.pdbx_description
1 polymer ?
#
loop_
_entity_poly.entity_id
_entity_poly.type
_entity_poly.pdbx_seq_one_letter_code
_entity_poly.pdbx_strand_id
1 'polypeptide(L)'
;MVGARRCPPPQPNLRFWIQQTIAVIISSSLLIFVVVWGLCVRTSGMLGRWLERKRRGTQPREWDDPLRWKDELLTKDPRYYARSCGFDLETCDVETEDGFILRVHRVVDPERGDNARTGFPVLIMHGLFQSSGSFITSEHRSMAFWLARHGGYQVYLGNNRGVFDGGHREYSRYDPRFWAYDVRDLAQYDLPAMIDFVRQDTGYDRIAYIGHSQGSTIAFLALSRFMLPDLGRKLTYVAALAPAVYSGPLTKTLMFRVMRRMPWHVWEWVFGWLDYVPLMKFSYDWTPAVPYAAFGYQMFAYLFEWTDTHWLPRRKPKMFRFTPHPISSAGMYWWAGPEGFCASGCIFAIHDKPWFDERFPPLSLYCGEQDQIVLFQPFLERIAKHEPSPVSYTHLR
;
A
#
# COMPACT_ATOMS: atom_id res chain seq x y z
N MET A 1 0.54 15.22 -14.22
CA MET A 1 0.98 14.40 -13.09
C MET A 1 2.20 15.04 -12.47
N VAL A 2 2.35 14.95 -11.16
CA VAL A 2 3.56 15.42 -10.46
C VAL A 2 4.69 14.40 -10.56
N GLY A 3 5.89 14.80 -10.20
CA GLY A 3 7.08 13.96 -10.12
C GLY A 3 8.21 14.44 -11.03
N ALA A 4 9.41 14.39 -10.49
CA ALA A 4 10.64 14.78 -11.17
C ALA A 4 10.89 13.97 -12.44
N ARG A 5 11.70 14.51 -13.36
CA ARG A 5 12.29 13.74 -14.45
C ARG A 5 13.08 12.57 -13.88
N ARG A 6 12.84 11.38 -14.44
CA ARG A 6 13.61 10.20 -14.04
C ARG A 6 15.03 10.32 -14.57
N CYS A 7 15.99 10.08 -13.66
CA CYS A 7 17.34 9.83 -14.08
C CYS A 7 17.43 8.40 -14.64
N PRO A 8 18.16 8.15 -15.73
CA PRO A 8 18.42 6.80 -16.19
C PRO A 8 19.19 6.02 -15.12
N PRO A 9 18.84 4.75 -14.87
CA PRO A 9 19.54 3.94 -13.89
C PRO A 9 21.00 3.74 -14.28
N PRO A 10 21.93 3.78 -13.31
CA PRO A 10 23.34 3.57 -13.57
C PRO A 10 23.63 2.12 -14.00
N GLN A 11 24.78 1.90 -14.64
CA GLN A 11 25.29 0.55 -14.85
C GLN A 11 25.79 -0.04 -13.54
N PRO A 12 25.57 -1.33 -13.25
CA PRO A 12 25.99 -1.98 -12.00
C PRO A 12 27.52 -2.25 -11.98
N ASN A 13 28.31 -1.18 -12.00
CA ASN A 13 29.77 -1.21 -11.93
C ASN A 13 30.28 -0.98 -10.50
N LEU A 14 31.60 -1.04 -10.29
CA LEU A 14 32.22 -0.87 -8.98
C LEU A 14 31.80 0.46 -8.29
N ARG A 15 31.75 1.55 -9.04
CA ARG A 15 31.36 2.87 -8.53
C ARG A 15 29.91 2.83 -7.99
N PHE A 16 29.00 2.21 -8.73
CA PHE A 16 27.62 2.00 -8.30
C PHE A 16 27.56 1.23 -6.98
N TRP A 17 28.30 0.12 -6.85
CA TRP A 17 28.26 -0.70 -5.64
C TRP A 17 28.87 0.01 -4.42
N ILE A 18 29.91 0.82 -4.61
CA ILE A 18 30.46 1.68 -3.54
C ILE A 18 29.39 2.67 -3.08
N GLN A 19 28.76 3.40 -4.01
CA GLN A 19 27.70 4.35 -3.71
C GLN A 19 26.53 3.68 -3.02
N GLN A 20 26.06 2.55 -3.53
CA GLN A 20 24.96 1.78 -2.96
C GLN A 20 25.26 1.31 -1.53
N THR A 21 26.49 0.84 -1.27
CA THR A 21 26.94 0.45 0.07
C THR A 21 26.89 1.64 1.05
N ILE A 22 27.38 2.79 0.63
CA ILE A 22 27.32 4.02 1.44
C ILE A 22 25.86 4.39 1.72
N ALA A 23 24.99 4.35 0.71
CA ALA A 23 23.59 4.67 0.86
C ALA A 23 22.89 3.70 1.83
N VAL A 24 23.20 2.40 1.78
CA VAL A 24 22.67 1.40 2.74
C VAL A 24 23.11 1.74 4.17
N ILE A 25 24.36 2.10 4.39
CA ILE A 25 24.86 2.50 5.72
C ILE A 25 24.13 3.75 6.23
N ILE A 26 24.02 4.79 5.41
CA ILE A 26 23.37 6.05 5.78
C ILE A 26 21.87 5.81 6.06
N SER A 27 21.14 5.19 5.15
CA SER A 27 19.70 4.96 5.30
C SER A 27 19.38 4.04 6.49
N SER A 28 20.22 3.03 6.73
CA SER A 28 20.08 2.14 7.88
C SER A 28 20.32 2.89 9.20
N SER A 29 21.33 3.76 9.26
CA SER A 29 21.59 4.60 10.43
C SER A 29 20.43 5.57 10.71
N LEU A 30 19.85 6.17 9.66
CA LEU A 30 18.66 7.01 9.78
C LEU A 30 17.46 6.22 10.29
N LEU A 31 17.23 5.02 9.79
CA LEU A 31 16.14 4.15 10.25
C LEU A 31 16.30 3.79 11.73
N ILE A 32 17.50 3.36 12.14
CA ILE A 32 17.80 3.04 13.54
C ILE A 32 17.57 4.28 14.42
N PHE A 33 18.06 5.44 13.98
CA PHE A 33 17.83 6.70 14.70
C PHE A 33 16.33 6.99 14.87
N VAL A 34 15.52 6.88 13.80
CA VAL A 34 14.07 7.11 13.85
C VAL A 34 13.37 6.12 14.80
N VAL A 35 13.75 4.85 14.77
CA VAL A 35 13.18 3.83 15.67
C VAL A 35 13.54 4.13 17.13
N VAL A 36 14.81 4.39 17.43
CA VAL A 36 15.28 4.69 18.79
C VAL A 36 14.65 5.97 19.31
N TRP A 37 14.65 7.03 18.49
CA TRP A 37 14.03 8.30 18.84
C TRP A 37 12.52 8.16 19.08
N GLY A 38 11.83 7.44 18.20
CA GLY A 38 10.40 7.13 18.36
C GLY A 38 10.11 6.37 19.65
N LEU A 39 10.97 5.41 20.01
CA LEU A 39 10.90 4.72 21.31
C LEU A 39 11.10 5.68 22.46
N CYS A 40 12.12 6.54 22.45
CA CYS A 40 12.41 7.49 23.52
C CYS A 40 11.26 8.49 23.73
N VAL A 41 10.73 9.07 22.65
CA VAL A 41 9.63 10.04 22.73
C VAL A 41 8.33 9.40 23.23
N ARG A 42 8.06 8.16 22.85
CA ARG A 42 6.81 7.47 23.20
C ARG A 42 6.84 6.72 24.53
N THR A 43 8.00 6.34 25.04
CA THR A 43 8.12 5.65 26.34
C THR A 43 7.60 6.50 27.49
N SER A 44 7.80 7.80 27.48
CA SER A 44 7.24 8.72 28.48
C SER A 44 5.70 8.68 28.55
N GLY A 45 5.04 8.42 27.41
CA GLY A 45 3.57 8.27 27.35
C GLY A 45 3.06 6.82 27.44
N MET A 46 3.93 5.82 27.32
CA MET A 46 3.51 4.40 27.31
C MET A 46 2.96 3.95 28.66
N LEU A 47 3.59 4.38 29.74
CA LEU A 47 3.14 4.03 31.10
C LEU A 47 1.75 4.60 31.37
N GLY A 48 1.50 5.86 31.01
CA GLY A 48 0.17 6.49 31.13
C GLY A 48 -0.90 5.75 30.32
N ARG A 49 -0.59 5.45 29.05
CA ARG A 49 -1.50 4.68 28.17
C ARG A 49 -1.73 3.24 28.65
N TRP A 50 -0.71 2.58 29.20
CA TRP A 50 -0.83 1.25 29.78
C TRP A 50 -1.71 1.25 31.02
N LEU A 51 -1.52 2.23 31.92
CA LEU A 51 -2.37 2.41 33.11
C LEU A 51 -3.81 2.73 32.72
N GLU A 52 -4.02 3.55 31.70
CA GLU A 52 -5.34 3.90 31.19
C GLU A 52 -6.05 2.70 30.53
N ARG A 53 -5.32 1.89 29.75
CA ARG A 53 -5.82 0.62 29.21
C ARG A 53 -6.21 -0.36 30.33
N LYS A 54 -5.37 -0.47 31.36
CA LYS A 54 -5.65 -1.32 32.53
C LYS A 54 -6.86 -0.82 33.31
N ARG A 55 -7.06 0.50 33.38
CA ARG A 55 -8.25 1.11 34.02
C ARG A 55 -9.53 0.93 33.22
N ARG A 56 -9.46 1.08 31.90
CA ARG A 56 -10.63 0.96 31.03
C ARG A 56 -11.13 -0.47 30.87
N GLY A 57 -10.31 -1.47 31.22
CA GLY A 57 -10.60 -2.88 30.96
C GLY A 57 -10.88 -3.10 29.46
N THR A 58 -10.29 -4.06 28.82
CA THR A 58 -10.75 -4.51 27.50
C THR A 58 -12.06 -5.27 27.74
N GLN A 59 -13.20 -4.60 27.60
CA GLN A 59 -14.46 -5.34 27.52
C GLN A 59 -14.36 -6.31 26.35
N PRO A 60 -14.58 -7.62 26.56
CA PRO A 60 -14.65 -8.57 25.48
C PRO A 60 -15.67 -8.08 24.47
N ARG A 61 -15.27 -7.95 23.23
CA ARG A 61 -16.22 -7.61 22.17
C ARG A 61 -17.03 -8.88 21.89
N GLU A 62 -18.33 -8.77 21.86
CA GLU A 62 -19.28 -9.87 21.68
C GLU A 62 -18.94 -10.79 20.46
N TRP A 63 -18.30 -10.23 19.44
CA TRP A 63 -17.87 -10.94 18.23
C TRP A 63 -16.43 -11.50 18.30
N ASP A 64 -15.71 -11.29 19.40
CA ASP A 64 -14.29 -11.64 19.53
C ASP A 64 -14.12 -12.92 20.36
N ASP A 65 -13.55 -13.95 19.76
CA ASP A 65 -13.14 -15.18 20.45
C ASP A 65 -11.60 -15.26 20.52
N PRO A 66 -10.98 -14.71 21.58
CA PRO A 66 -9.53 -14.70 21.73
C PRO A 66 -8.91 -16.11 21.84
N LEU A 67 -9.66 -17.09 22.36
CA LEU A 67 -9.16 -18.45 22.58
C LEU A 67 -8.90 -19.18 21.27
N ARG A 68 -9.73 -18.93 20.25
CA ARG A 68 -9.55 -19.50 18.91
C ARG A 68 -8.19 -19.15 18.29
N TRP A 69 -7.62 -18.00 18.63
CA TRP A 69 -6.39 -17.49 18.03
C TRP A 69 -5.15 -17.61 18.94
N LYS A 70 -5.29 -18.33 20.07
CA LYS A 70 -4.22 -18.42 21.09
C LYS A 70 -2.93 -19.03 20.54
N ASP A 71 -3.08 -20.06 19.71
CA ASP A 71 -1.96 -20.85 19.17
C ASP A 71 -1.68 -20.55 17.68
N GLU A 72 -2.16 -19.39 17.18
CA GLU A 72 -1.94 -18.99 15.79
C GLU A 72 -0.46 -18.71 15.51
N LEU A 73 0.08 -19.33 14.46
CA LEU A 73 1.45 -19.11 14.03
C LEU A 73 1.61 -17.74 13.38
N LEU A 74 2.74 -17.08 13.66
CA LEU A 74 3.10 -15.81 13.02
C LEU A 74 4.04 -16.08 11.83
N THR A 75 3.46 -16.39 10.69
CA THR A 75 4.15 -16.73 9.44
C THR A 75 4.12 -15.58 8.42
N LYS A 76 4.96 -15.67 7.37
CA LYS A 76 4.94 -14.79 6.19
C LYS A 76 4.05 -15.33 5.07
N ASP A 77 3.49 -16.53 5.25
CA ASP A 77 2.62 -17.15 4.27
C ASP A 77 1.18 -16.60 4.39
N PRO A 78 0.67 -15.84 3.42
CA PRO A 78 -0.68 -15.31 3.45
C PRO A 78 -1.75 -16.43 3.36
N ARG A 79 -1.42 -17.55 2.74
CA ARG A 79 -2.31 -18.70 2.61
C ARG A 79 -2.64 -19.33 3.96
N TYR A 80 -1.67 -19.34 4.89
CA TYR A 80 -1.89 -19.80 6.26
C TYR A 80 -3.04 -19.04 6.95
N TYR A 81 -3.03 -17.70 6.85
CA TYR A 81 -4.08 -16.86 7.48
C TYR A 81 -5.44 -17.03 6.82
N ALA A 82 -5.47 -17.26 5.51
CA ALA A 82 -6.72 -17.58 4.82
C ALA A 82 -7.28 -18.91 5.31
N ARG A 83 -6.46 -19.96 5.39
CA ARG A 83 -6.86 -21.28 5.85
C ARG A 83 -7.31 -21.31 7.30
N SER A 84 -6.69 -20.53 8.18
CA SER A 84 -7.12 -20.40 9.58
C SER A 84 -8.52 -19.79 9.72
N CYS A 85 -8.99 -19.09 8.67
CA CYS A 85 -10.33 -18.52 8.58
C CYS A 85 -11.31 -19.34 7.72
N GLY A 86 -10.91 -20.53 7.24
CA GLY A 86 -11.76 -21.38 6.40
C GLY A 86 -11.82 -20.96 4.94
N PHE A 87 -10.81 -20.24 4.46
CA PHE A 87 -10.62 -19.86 3.06
C PHE A 87 -9.32 -20.47 2.52
N ASP A 88 -9.09 -20.36 1.23
CA ASP A 88 -7.78 -20.61 0.63
C ASP A 88 -7.35 -19.41 -0.23
N LEU A 89 -6.07 -19.34 -0.56
CA LEU A 89 -5.52 -18.37 -1.50
C LEU A 89 -4.80 -19.12 -2.63
N GLU A 90 -5.17 -18.82 -3.85
CA GLU A 90 -4.43 -19.21 -5.02
C GLU A 90 -3.53 -18.07 -5.48
N THR A 91 -2.27 -18.37 -5.71
CA THR A 91 -1.32 -17.37 -6.22
C THR A 91 -1.22 -17.46 -7.73
N CYS A 92 -1.43 -16.33 -8.40
CA CYS A 92 -1.36 -16.21 -9.85
C CYS A 92 -0.23 -15.23 -10.19
N ASP A 93 0.58 -15.59 -11.18
CA ASP A 93 1.62 -14.73 -11.73
C ASP A 93 1.04 -13.95 -12.91
N VAL A 94 1.19 -12.63 -12.86
CA VAL A 94 0.71 -11.71 -13.89
C VAL A 94 1.88 -10.93 -14.45
N GLU A 95 2.15 -11.11 -15.73
CA GLU A 95 3.23 -10.38 -16.41
C GLU A 95 2.74 -9.03 -16.93
N THR A 96 3.51 -7.97 -16.64
CA THR A 96 3.27 -6.63 -17.17
C THR A 96 3.92 -6.45 -18.54
N GLU A 97 3.44 -5.47 -19.31
CA GLU A 97 4.00 -5.14 -20.63
C GLU A 97 5.51 -4.84 -20.58
N ASP A 98 5.97 -4.21 -19.50
CA ASP A 98 7.38 -3.88 -19.28
C ASP A 98 8.17 -5.00 -18.58
N GLY A 99 7.63 -6.22 -18.47
CA GLY A 99 8.33 -7.46 -18.10
C GLY A 99 8.39 -7.77 -16.60
N PHE A 100 7.66 -7.05 -15.73
CA PHE A 100 7.53 -7.44 -14.33
C PHE A 100 6.54 -8.59 -14.13
N ILE A 101 6.83 -9.46 -13.18
CA ILE A 101 5.95 -10.55 -12.76
C ILE A 101 5.34 -10.19 -11.42
N LEU A 102 4.03 -9.93 -11.43
CA LEU A 102 3.25 -9.53 -10.25
C LEU A 102 2.62 -10.76 -9.61
N ARG A 103 2.48 -10.76 -8.29
CA ARG A 103 1.79 -11.80 -7.53
C ARG A 103 0.35 -11.35 -7.24
N VAL A 104 -0.63 -11.98 -7.84
CA VAL A 104 -2.05 -11.77 -7.54
C VAL A 104 -2.56 -12.95 -6.72
N HIS A 105 -3.27 -12.69 -5.62
CA HIS A 105 -3.87 -13.73 -4.81
C HIS A 105 -5.38 -13.77 -5.05
N ARG A 106 -5.91 -14.91 -5.52
CA ARG A 106 -7.35 -15.16 -5.60
C ARG A 106 -7.82 -15.78 -4.29
N VAL A 107 -8.86 -15.22 -3.69
CA VAL A 107 -9.51 -15.77 -2.51
C VAL A 107 -10.47 -16.88 -2.94
N VAL A 108 -10.32 -18.05 -2.35
CA VAL A 108 -11.20 -19.20 -2.57
C VAL A 108 -11.98 -19.48 -1.29
N ASP A 109 -13.30 -19.49 -1.38
CA ASP A 109 -14.19 -19.90 -0.29
C ASP A 109 -14.67 -21.34 -0.52
N PRO A 110 -14.11 -22.34 0.18
CA PRO A 110 -14.50 -23.74 0.00
C PRO A 110 -15.97 -24.03 0.35
N GLU A 111 -16.59 -23.22 1.23
CA GLU A 111 -18.01 -23.40 1.59
C GLU A 111 -18.96 -23.11 0.42
N ARG A 112 -18.49 -22.42 -0.62
CA ARG A 112 -19.26 -22.17 -1.83
C ARG A 112 -19.25 -23.36 -2.82
N GLY A 113 -18.44 -24.39 -2.57
CA GLY A 113 -18.33 -25.58 -3.43
C GLY A 113 -18.05 -25.22 -4.89
N ASP A 114 -18.84 -25.73 -5.83
CA ASP A 114 -18.69 -25.46 -7.27
C ASP A 114 -18.88 -23.97 -7.62
N ASN A 115 -19.51 -23.19 -6.75
CA ASN A 115 -19.70 -21.77 -6.90
C ASN A 115 -18.52 -20.93 -6.37
N ALA A 116 -17.44 -21.53 -5.90
CA ALA A 116 -16.26 -20.80 -5.38
C ALA A 116 -15.61 -19.89 -6.43
N ARG A 117 -15.82 -20.18 -7.72
CA ARG A 117 -15.33 -19.42 -8.87
C ARG A 117 -16.43 -18.66 -9.62
N THR A 118 -17.57 -18.43 -8.98
CA THR A 118 -18.69 -17.66 -9.57
C THR A 118 -18.87 -16.35 -8.81
N GLY A 119 -19.61 -15.42 -9.39
CA GLY A 119 -19.89 -14.12 -8.83
C GLY A 119 -19.10 -13.01 -9.52
N PHE A 120 -19.49 -11.78 -9.24
CA PHE A 120 -18.90 -10.62 -9.89
C PHE A 120 -17.45 -10.39 -9.40
N PRO A 121 -16.47 -10.14 -10.28
CA PRO A 121 -15.07 -9.98 -9.89
C PRO A 121 -14.76 -8.63 -9.27
N VAL A 122 -13.93 -8.64 -8.23
CA VAL A 122 -13.39 -7.45 -7.59
C VAL A 122 -11.89 -7.57 -7.39
N LEU A 123 -11.13 -6.57 -7.86
CA LEU A 123 -9.70 -6.42 -7.61
C LEU A 123 -9.47 -5.43 -6.47
N ILE A 124 -8.72 -5.85 -5.46
CA ILE A 124 -8.38 -5.02 -4.28
C ILE A 124 -6.89 -4.72 -4.29
N MET A 125 -6.52 -3.44 -4.18
CA MET A 125 -5.14 -2.96 -4.22
C MET A 125 -4.72 -2.26 -2.93
N HIS A 126 -3.54 -2.61 -2.47
CA HIS A 126 -2.94 -2.15 -1.21
C HIS A 126 -2.29 -0.76 -1.29
N GLY A 127 -1.98 -0.19 -0.12
CA GLY A 127 -1.27 1.07 0.04
C GLY A 127 0.26 0.95 -0.01
N LEU A 128 0.93 2.09 0.15
CA LEU A 128 2.39 2.18 0.21
C LEU A 128 2.96 1.29 1.32
N PHE A 129 4.04 0.58 1.07
CA PHE A 129 4.68 -0.41 1.95
C PHE A 129 3.84 -1.63 2.31
N GLN A 130 2.62 -1.75 1.83
CA GLN A 130 1.71 -2.85 2.15
C GLN A 130 1.78 -3.97 1.10
N SER A 131 0.92 -4.97 1.29
CA SER A 131 0.66 -6.05 0.35
C SER A 131 -0.80 -6.53 0.49
N SER A 132 -1.18 -7.49 -0.31
CA SER A 132 -2.46 -8.21 -0.20
C SER A 132 -2.76 -8.73 1.21
N GLY A 133 -1.73 -9.02 2.01
CA GLY A 133 -1.85 -9.42 3.41
C GLY A 133 -2.62 -8.43 4.29
N SER A 134 -2.65 -7.14 3.93
CA SER A 134 -3.42 -6.12 4.66
C SER A 134 -4.93 -6.40 4.65
N PHE A 135 -5.43 -7.16 3.69
CA PHE A 135 -6.86 -7.46 3.53
C PHE A 135 -7.29 -8.81 4.09
N ILE A 136 -6.35 -9.60 4.67
CA ILE A 136 -6.60 -10.95 5.19
C ILE A 136 -6.20 -11.13 6.65
N THR A 137 -5.53 -10.16 7.28
CA THR A 137 -4.99 -10.26 8.65
C THR A 137 -5.95 -9.81 9.75
N SER A 138 -7.17 -9.40 9.39
CA SER A 138 -8.23 -9.06 10.33
C SER A 138 -9.11 -10.26 10.72
N GLU A 139 -8.59 -11.50 10.54
CA GLU A 139 -9.27 -12.76 10.85
C GLU A 139 -10.57 -12.88 10.02
N HIS A 140 -11.66 -13.46 10.57
CA HIS A 140 -12.95 -13.57 9.87
C HIS A 140 -13.55 -12.22 9.44
N ARG A 141 -13.11 -11.12 10.03
CA ARG A 141 -13.55 -9.76 9.65
C ARG A 141 -12.67 -9.13 8.57
N SER A 142 -11.81 -9.88 7.95
CA SER A 142 -11.03 -9.42 6.80
C SER A 142 -11.95 -9.05 5.65
N MET A 143 -11.73 -7.90 5.05
CA MET A 143 -12.55 -7.40 3.95
C MET A 143 -12.63 -8.40 2.79
N ALA A 144 -11.50 -9.03 2.46
CA ALA A 144 -11.42 -10.02 1.40
C ALA A 144 -12.36 -11.22 1.64
N PHE A 145 -12.36 -11.73 2.87
CA PHE A 145 -13.19 -12.88 3.23
C PHE A 145 -14.67 -12.53 3.32
N TRP A 146 -14.97 -11.33 3.83
CA TRP A 146 -16.34 -10.86 3.91
C TRP A 146 -16.96 -10.69 2.52
N LEU A 147 -16.23 -10.09 1.59
CA LEU A 147 -16.68 -9.91 0.20
C LEU A 147 -16.86 -11.27 -0.50
N ALA A 148 -15.95 -12.21 -0.29
CA ALA A 148 -16.05 -13.53 -0.91
C ALA A 148 -17.27 -14.32 -0.39
N ARG A 149 -17.47 -14.40 0.94
CA ARG A 149 -18.52 -15.22 1.56
C ARG A 149 -19.87 -14.56 1.55
N HIS A 150 -19.97 -13.33 2.06
CA HIS A 150 -21.24 -12.63 2.23
C HIS A 150 -21.64 -11.82 1.01
N GLY A 151 -20.66 -11.23 0.30
CA GLY A 151 -20.91 -10.50 -0.95
C GLY A 151 -21.04 -11.40 -2.18
N GLY A 152 -20.58 -12.64 -2.09
CA GLY A 152 -20.59 -13.57 -3.22
C GLY A 152 -19.64 -13.19 -4.37
N TYR A 153 -18.67 -12.29 -4.11
CA TYR A 153 -17.72 -11.84 -5.11
C TYR A 153 -16.60 -12.86 -5.38
N GLN A 154 -16.04 -12.83 -6.59
CA GLN A 154 -14.72 -13.37 -6.87
C GLN A 154 -13.68 -12.30 -6.47
N VAL A 155 -12.92 -12.54 -5.40
CA VAL A 155 -12.02 -11.55 -4.82
C VAL A 155 -10.58 -11.82 -5.23
N TYR A 156 -9.96 -10.84 -5.87
CA TYR A 156 -8.55 -10.82 -6.25
C TYR A 156 -7.81 -9.74 -5.47
N LEU A 157 -6.68 -10.10 -4.89
CA LEU A 157 -5.83 -9.20 -4.12
C LEU A 157 -4.56 -8.96 -4.92
N GLY A 158 -4.43 -7.77 -5.49
CA GLY A 158 -3.26 -7.39 -6.28
C GLY A 158 -2.09 -7.01 -5.39
N ASN A 159 -0.89 -7.26 -5.91
CA ASN A 159 0.36 -6.77 -5.34
C ASN A 159 1.15 -6.05 -6.41
N ASN A 160 1.67 -4.87 -6.08
CA ASN A 160 2.54 -4.11 -6.95
C ASN A 160 3.87 -4.84 -7.16
N ARG A 161 4.61 -4.48 -8.22
CA ARG A 161 5.95 -5.00 -8.52
C ARG A 161 6.88 -4.94 -7.29
N GLY A 162 7.72 -5.95 -7.14
CA GLY A 162 8.65 -6.09 -6.01
C GLY A 162 8.05 -6.63 -4.72
N VAL A 163 6.72 -6.78 -4.60
CA VAL A 163 6.04 -7.39 -3.44
C VAL A 163 6.01 -8.91 -3.60
N PHE A 164 6.13 -9.65 -2.49
CA PHE A 164 6.19 -11.13 -2.45
C PHE A 164 7.21 -11.75 -3.40
N ASP A 165 8.38 -11.12 -3.49
CA ASP A 165 9.48 -11.56 -4.36
C ASP A 165 9.09 -11.72 -5.84
N GLY A 166 8.09 -10.94 -6.29
CA GLY A 166 7.79 -10.77 -7.70
C GLY A 166 9.05 -10.36 -8.46
N GLY A 167 9.25 -10.97 -9.63
CA GLY A 167 10.45 -10.83 -10.44
C GLY A 167 10.31 -9.85 -11.61
N HIS A 168 11.30 -9.92 -12.47
CA HIS A 168 11.28 -9.30 -13.79
C HIS A 168 11.89 -10.29 -14.80
N ARG A 169 11.41 -10.30 -16.03
CA ARG A 169 11.86 -11.23 -17.06
C ARG A 169 13.38 -11.17 -17.32
N GLU A 170 13.97 -9.96 -17.25
CA GLU A 170 15.36 -9.72 -17.60
C GLU A 170 16.24 -9.28 -16.43
N TYR A 171 15.67 -8.58 -15.43
CA TYR A 171 16.44 -7.92 -14.40
C TYR A 171 16.33 -8.62 -13.05
N SER A 172 17.49 -8.86 -12.43
CA SER A 172 17.52 -9.32 -11.04
C SER A 172 17.25 -8.17 -10.07
N ARG A 173 16.87 -8.48 -8.84
CA ARG A 173 16.65 -7.48 -7.79
C ARG A 173 17.90 -6.69 -7.39
N TYR A 174 19.09 -7.14 -7.81
CA TYR A 174 20.35 -6.43 -7.61
C TYR A 174 20.70 -5.51 -8.78
N ASP A 175 19.91 -5.51 -9.84
CA ASP A 175 20.07 -4.61 -10.97
C ASP A 175 19.30 -3.30 -10.70
N PRO A 176 19.93 -2.13 -10.81
CA PRO A 176 19.24 -0.86 -10.61
C PRO A 176 18.08 -0.63 -11.58
N ARG A 177 18.06 -1.30 -12.74
CA ARG A 177 16.95 -1.24 -13.71
C ARG A 177 15.68 -1.88 -13.15
N PHE A 178 15.80 -2.91 -12.30
CA PHE A 178 14.65 -3.51 -11.61
C PHE A 178 13.93 -2.49 -10.72
N TRP A 179 14.65 -1.56 -10.10
CA TRP A 179 14.10 -0.57 -9.16
C TRP A 179 13.86 0.80 -9.79
N ALA A 180 14.10 0.96 -11.09
CA ALA A 180 13.95 2.23 -11.81
C ALA A 180 12.48 2.55 -12.14
N TYR A 181 11.57 2.34 -11.21
CA TYR A 181 10.14 2.61 -11.35
C TYR A 181 9.62 3.53 -10.23
N ASP A 182 8.53 4.23 -10.51
CA ASP A 182 7.78 5.01 -9.54
C ASP A 182 6.26 4.73 -9.66
N VAL A 183 5.44 5.50 -8.96
CA VAL A 183 3.98 5.32 -8.92
C VAL A 183 3.33 5.44 -10.31
N ARG A 184 3.97 6.16 -11.24
CA ARG A 184 3.49 6.30 -12.63
C ARG A 184 3.57 4.98 -13.39
N ASP A 185 4.62 4.16 -13.14
CA ASP A 185 4.74 2.83 -13.76
C ASP A 185 3.73 1.84 -13.19
N LEU A 186 3.46 1.93 -11.88
CA LEU A 186 2.40 1.11 -11.26
C LEU A 186 1.04 1.41 -11.91
N ALA A 187 0.78 2.68 -12.24
CA ALA A 187 -0.45 3.10 -12.90
C ALA A 187 -0.47 2.73 -14.40
N GLN A 188 0.68 2.80 -15.06
CA GLN A 188 0.82 2.56 -16.50
C GLN A 188 0.83 1.07 -16.86
N TYR A 189 1.45 0.22 -16.02
CA TYR A 189 1.73 -1.16 -16.35
C TYR A 189 1.11 -2.16 -15.38
N ASP A 190 1.28 -1.98 -14.04
CA ASP A 190 0.82 -2.96 -13.06
C ASP A 190 -0.71 -3.06 -13.02
N LEU A 191 -1.37 -1.92 -12.89
CA LEU A 191 -2.82 -1.90 -12.77
C LEU A 191 -3.54 -2.45 -14.02
N PRO A 192 -3.20 -2.03 -15.25
CA PRO A 192 -3.81 -2.60 -16.45
C PRO A 192 -3.60 -4.11 -16.57
N ALA A 193 -2.39 -4.60 -16.30
CA ALA A 193 -2.08 -6.03 -16.36
C ALA A 193 -2.95 -6.84 -15.38
N MET A 194 -3.10 -6.37 -14.14
CA MET A 194 -3.95 -7.03 -13.14
C MET A 194 -5.44 -6.98 -13.50
N ILE A 195 -5.94 -5.84 -14.02
CA ILE A 195 -7.33 -5.73 -14.47
C ILE A 195 -7.61 -6.71 -15.61
N ASP A 196 -6.72 -6.75 -16.62
CA ASP A 196 -6.90 -7.63 -17.77
C ASP A 196 -6.77 -9.11 -17.37
N PHE A 197 -5.87 -9.45 -16.47
CA PHE A 197 -5.78 -10.79 -15.90
C PHE A 197 -7.09 -11.21 -15.24
N VAL A 198 -7.66 -10.38 -14.35
CA VAL A 198 -8.91 -10.72 -13.66
C VAL A 198 -10.07 -10.86 -14.64
N ARG A 199 -10.14 -10.01 -15.66
CA ARG A 199 -11.15 -10.12 -16.73
C ARG A 199 -11.03 -11.43 -17.50
N GLN A 200 -9.82 -11.82 -17.86
CA GLN A 200 -9.55 -13.07 -18.59
C GLN A 200 -9.84 -14.31 -17.73
N ASP A 201 -9.41 -14.31 -16.46
CA ASP A 201 -9.60 -15.46 -15.55
C ASP A 201 -11.08 -15.68 -15.20
N THR A 202 -11.88 -14.60 -15.18
CA THR A 202 -13.29 -14.67 -14.81
C THR A 202 -14.28 -14.68 -15.99
N GLY A 203 -13.82 -14.27 -17.17
CA GLY A 203 -14.67 -14.11 -18.36
C GLY A 203 -15.59 -12.88 -18.34
N TYR A 204 -15.45 -11.99 -17.35
CA TYR A 204 -16.23 -10.76 -17.27
C TYR A 204 -15.57 -9.63 -18.07
N ASP A 205 -16.36 -8.88 -18.84
CA ASP A 205 -15.86 -7.71 -19.59
C ASP A 205 -15.43 -6.55 -18.70
N ARG A 206 -16.04 -6.43 -17.52
CA ARG A 206 -15.76 -5.39 -16.52
C ARG A 206 -15.65 -5.97 -15.13
N ILE A 207 -14.85 -5.33 -14.30
CA ILE A 207 -14.65 -5.73 -12.90
C ILE A 207 -14.88 -4.53 -11.96
N ALA A 208 -15.09 -4.78 -10.66
CA ALA A 208 -15.02 -3.74 -9.65
C ALA A 208 -13.58 -3.57 -9.15
N TYR A 209 -13.24 -2.37 -8.69
CA TYR A 209 -11.93 -2.05 -8.15
C TYR A 209 -12.05 -1.41 -6.77
N ILE A 210 -11.22 -1.85 -5.83
CA ILE A 210 -11.08 -1.26 -4.49
C ILE A 210 -9.62 -0.89 -4.29
N GLY A 211 -9.30 0.39 -4.13
CA GLY A 211 -7.93 0.86 -3.87
C GLY A 211 -7.79 1.44 -2.47
N HIS A 212 -6.74 1.07 -1.75
CA HIS A 212 -6.39 1.69 -0.48
C HIS A 212 -5.18 2.60 -0.65
N SER A 213 -5.29 3.86 -0.20
CA SER A 213 -4.18 4.82 -0.18
C SER A 213 -3.47 4.90 -1.55
N GLN A 214 -2.22 4.43 -1.69
CA GLN A 214 -1.49 4.34 -2.96
C GLN A 214 -2.27 3.55 -4.04
N GLY A 215 -3.01 2.49 -3.67
CA GLY A 215 -3.86 1.76 -4.61
C GLY A 215 -4.90 2.68 -5.27
N SER A 216 -5.49 3.60 -4.49
CA SER A 216 -6.39 4.63 -5.05
C SER A 216 -5.63 5.62 -5.95
N THR A 217 -4.43 6.05 -5.55
CA THR A 217 -3.58 6.94 -6.35
C THR A 217 -3.27 6.33 -7.72
N ILE A 218 -2.87 5.06 -7.75
CA ILE A 218 -2.57 4.31 -8.97
C ILE A 218 -3.80 4.31 -9.91
N ALA A 219 -4.99 4.05 -9.37
CA ALA A 219 -6.22 4.07 -10.14
C ALA A 219 -6.53 5.48 -10.69
N PHE A 220 -6.43 6.51 -9.87
CA PHE A 220 -6.70 7.88 -10.33
C PHE A 220 -5.70 8.36 -11.39
N LEU A 221 -4.41 8.01 -11.26
CA LEU A 221 -3.42 8.30 -12.28
C LEU A 221 -3.73 7.57 -13.58
N ALA A 222 -3.96 6.25 -13.52
CA ALA A 222 -4.24 5.42 -14.68
C ALA A 222 -5.52 5.87 -15.40
N LEU A 223 -6.61 6.10 -14.67
CA LEU A 223 -7.92 6.44 -15.22
C LEU A 223 -8.03 7.91 -15.66
N SER A 224 -6.99 8.72 -15.39
CA SER A 224 -6.99 10.11 -15.82
C SER A 224 -6.91 10.22 -17.33
N ARG A 225 -7.47 11.32 -17.87
CA ARG A 225 -7.35 11.68 -19.31
C ARG A 225 -5.91 11.91 -19.77
N PHE A 226 -4.96 11.91 -18.83
CA PHE A 226 -3.55 12.14 -19.10
C PHE A 226 -2.73 10.84 -19.22
N MET A 227 -3.35 9.65 -18.99
CA MET A 227 -2.65 8.37 -19.02
C MET A 227 -3.43 7.31 -19.82
N LEU A 228 -4.34 6.59 -19.19
CA LEU A 228 -5.05 5.44 -19.77
C LEU A 228 -6.59 5.56 -19.56
N PRO A 229 -7.24 6.62 -20.06
CA PRO A 229 -8.66 6.84 -19.77
C PRO A 229 -9.57 5.69 -20.25
N ASP A 230 -9.20 4.95 -21.31
CA ASP A 230 -9.95 3.79 -21.79
C ASP A 230 -9.96 2.61 -20.82
N LEU A 231 -9.04 2.56 -19.87
CA LEU A 231 -9.05 1.57 -18.79
C LEU A 231 -10.34 1.67 -17.95
N GLY A 232 -10.93 2.86 -17.85
CA GLY A 232 -12.20 3.07 -17.17
C GLY A 232 -13.36 2.26 -17.76
N ARG A 233 -13.34 1.95 -19.05
CA ARG A 233 -14.34 1.11 -19.71
C ARG A 233 -14.31 -0.35 -19.25
N LYS A 234 -13.19 -0.80 -18.66
CA LYS A 234 -13.01 -2.14 -18.09
C LYS A 234 -13.47 -2.22 -16.62
N LEU A 235 -13.90 -1.11 -16.04
CA LEU A 235 -14.35 -1.03 -14.65
C LEU A 235 -15.84 -0.68 -14.58
N THR A 236 -16.54 -1.31 -13.64
CA THR A 236 -17.93 -0.96 -13.32
C THR A 236 -18.04 0.03 -12.18
N TYR A 237 -17.03 0.02 -11.29
CA TYR A 237 -17.06 0.77 -10.05
C TYR A 237 -15.66 0.89 -9.45
N VAL A 238 -15.39 2.03 -8.81
CA VAL A 238 -14.16 2.26 -8.02
C VAL A 238 -14.53 2.64 -6.59
N ALA A 239 -14.03 1.90 -5.61
CA ALA A 239 -14.05 2.27 -4.20
C ALA A 239 -12.66 2.70 -3.76
N ALA A 240 -12.50 3.93 -3.31
CA ALA A 240 -11.24 4.48 -2.85
C ALA A 240 -11.23 4.65 -1.33
N LEU A 241 -10.38 3.89 -0.66
CA LEU A 241 -10.22 3.88 0.79
C LEU A 241 -9.02 4.77 1.16
N ALA A 242 -9.25 5.82 1.95
CA ALA A 242 -8.23 6.79 2.35
C ALA A 242 -7.37 7.26 1.15
N PRO A 243 -7.98 7.81 0.07
CA PRO A 243 -7.32 8.06 -1.20
C PRO A 243 -6.19 9.10 -1.07
N ALA A 244 -4.97 8.73 -1.43
CA ALA A 244 -3.82 9.63 -1.39
C ALA A 244 -3.77 10.52 -2.64
N VAL A 245 -4.67 11.51 -2.70
CA VAL A 245 -4.77 12.50 -3.78
C VAL A 245 -4.23 13.87 -3.37
N TYR A 246 -4.53 14.31 -2.16
CA TYR A 246 -4.00 15.54 -1.56
C TYR A 246 -3.21 15.21 -0.31
N SER A 247 -2.03 15.84 -0.17
CA SER A 247 -1.16 15.60 0.97
C SER A 247 -1.65 16.28 2.25
N GLY A 248 -1.63 15.53 3.36
CA GLY A 248 -2.06 16.00 4.67
C GLY A 248 -0.98 16.76 5.46
N PRO A 249 -1.33 17.27 6.65
CA PRO A 249 -0.44 18.05 7.51
C PRO A 249 0.87 17.34 7.88
N LEU A 250 0.86 16.02 7.95
CA LEU A 250 2.02 15.21 8.29
C LEU A 250 3.20 15.45 7.34
N THR A 251 2.93 15.77 6.06
CA THR A 251 3.97 16.09 5.08
C THR A 251 4.72 17.40 5.38
N LYS A 252 4.27 18.17 6.38
CA LYS A 252 4.92 19.39 6.86
C LYS A 252 5.91 19.13 8.01
N THR A 253 6.00 17.90 8.53
CA THR A 253 6.95 17.54 9.59
C THR A 253 8.40 17.69 9.12
N LEU A 254 9.35 17.78 10.07
CA LEU A 254 10.75 18.03 9.76
C LEU A 254 11.33 17.01 8.76
N MET A 255 11.02 15.73 8.94
CA MET A 255 11.52 14.67 8.07
C MET A 255 11.07 14.88 6.61
N PHE A 256 9.77 15.04 6.37
CA PHE A 256 9.26 15.29 5.02
C PHE A 256 9.72 16.63 4.46
N ARG A 257 9.92 17.64 5.33
CA ARG A 257 10.46 18.94 4.92
C ARG A 257 11.91 18.84 4.42
N VAL A 258 12.73 17.98 5.01
CA VAL A 258 14.07 17.68 4.53
C VAL A 258 14.01 16.90 3.22
N MET A 259 13.22 15.82 3.16
CA MET A 259 13.11 14.96 1.98
C MET A 259 12.63 15.73 0.74
N ARG A 260 11.61 16.57 0.87
CA ARG A 260 11.08 17.37 -0.26
C ARG A 260 12.00 18.49 -0.74
N ARG A 261 13.17 18.71 -0.10
CA ARG A 261 14.22 19.63 -0.54
C ARG A 261 15.47 18.91 -1.03
N MET A 262 15.50 17.59 -0.92
CA MET A 262 16.65 16.77 -1.27
C MET A 262 16.63 16.45 -2.77
N PRO A 263 17.49 17.04 -3.59
CA PRO A 263 17.57 16.74 -5.02
C PRO A 263 18.05 15.33 -5.25
N TRP A 264 17.76 14.75 -6.44
CA TRP A 264 18.07 13.34 -6.73
C TRP A 264 19.52 12.96 -6.48
N HIS A 265 20.49 13.81 -6.88
CA HIS A 265 21.91 13.52 -6.68
C HIS A 265 22.35 13.45 -5.21
N VAL A 266 21.58 14.01 -4.27
CA VAL A 266 21.76 13.81 -2.82
C VAL A 266 20.98 12.59 -2.35
N TRP A 267 19.74 12.41 -2.87
CA TRP A 267 18.87 11.28 -2.54
C TRP A 267 19.55 9.92 -2.81
N GLU A 268 20.19 9.78 -3.97
CA GLU A 268 20.87 8.53 -4.36
C GLU A 268 22.06 8.16 -3.44
N TRP A 269 22.69 9.12 -2.77
CA TRP A 269 23.73 8.87 -1.77
C TRP A 269 23.17 8.53 -0.40
N VAL A 270 21.93 8.95 -0.10
CA VAL A 270 21.27 8.70 1.17
C VAL A 270 20.46 7.39 1.14
N PHE A 271 19.71 7.16 0.08
CA PHE A 271 18.77 6.05 -0.05
C PHE A 271 19.12 5.04 -1.14
N GLY A 272 20.08 5.37 -2.01
CA GLY A 272 20.50 4.48 -3.11
C GLY A 272 19.52 4.45 -4.29
N TRP A 273 19.78 3.49 -5.18
CA TRP A 273 19.03 3.25 -6.41
C TRP A 273 18.11 2.02 -6.34
N LEU A 274 18.36 1.12 -5.39
CA LEU A 274 17.62 -0.12 -5.25
C LEU A 274 16.35 0.08 -4.42
N ASP A 275 16.04 -0.87 -3.55
CA ASP A 275 14.92 -0.73 -2.62
C ASP A 275 15.19 0.37 -1.56
N TYR A 276 14.12 1.07 -1.21
CA TYR A 276 14.17 2.14 -0.21
C TYR A 276 14.44 1.55 1.18
N VAL A 277 15.55 1.94 1.79
CA VAL A 277 15.99 1.50 3.13
C VAL A 277 16.05 -0.02 3.27
N PRO A 278 17.08 -0.69 2.66
CA PRO A 278 17.19 -2.16 2.64
C PRO A 278 17.18 -2.84 4.02
N LEU A 279 17.55 -2.12 5.09
CA LEU A 279 17.48 -2.62 6.46
C LEU A 279 16.06 -3.03 6.88
N MET A 280 15.01 -2.43 6.29
CA MET A 280 13.62 -2.84 6.55
C MET A 280 13.39 -4.27 6.09
N LYS A 281 13.81 -4.61 4.86
CA LYS A 281 13.70 -5.97 4.32
C LYS A 281 14.56 -6.95 5.13
N PHE A 282 15.81 -6.59 5.44
CA PHE A 282 16.69 -7.40 6.27
C PHE A 282 16.07 -7.67 7.65
N SER A 283 15.58 -6.63 8.32
CA SER A 283 14.91 -6.77 9.61
C SER A 283 13.66 -7.64 9.52
N TYR A 284 12.87 -7.49 8.47
CA TYR A 284 11.70 -8.32 8.21
C TYR A 284 12.06 -9.80 8.07
N ASP A 285 13.18 -10.10 7.40
CA ASP A 285 13.57 -11.48 7.14
C ASP A 285 14.17 -12.18 8.38
N TRP A 286 14.93 -11.45 9.21
CA TRP A 286 15.75 -12.03 10.28
C TRP A 286 15.23 -11.79 11.69
N THR A 287 14.36 -10.81 11.90
CA THR A 287 13.83 -10.53 13.24
C THR A 287 12.59 -11.39 13.52
N PRO A 288 12.47 -12.00 14.72
CA PRO A 288 11.24 -12.68 15.13
C PRO A 288 10.02 -11.77 15.03
N ALA A 289 8.85 -12.34 14.73
CA ALA A 289 7.63 -11.60 14.38
C ALA A 289 7.19 -10.57 15.42
N VAL A 290 7.24 -10.94 16.71
CA VAL A 290 6.74 -10.07 17.80
C VAL A 290 7.63 -8.84 18.00
N PRO A 291 8.97 -8.94 18.20
CA PRO A 291 9.83 -7.77 18.30
C PRO A 291 9.83 -6.95 17.01
N TYR A 292 9.81 -7.59 15.82
CA TYR A 292 9.69 -6.87 14.56
C TYR A 292 8.42 -5.99 14.51
N ALA A 293 7.28 -6.56 14.88
CA ALA A 293 6.01 -5.83 14.93
C ALA A 293 6.04 -4.69 15.95
N ALA A 294 6.69 -4.89 17.09
CA ALA A 294 6.81 -3.84 18.11
C ALA A 294 7.63 -2.65 17.59
N PHE A 295 8.81 -2.89 17.00
CA PHE A 295 9.65 -1.85 16.42
C PHE A 295 8.99 -1.20 15.19
N GLY A 296 8.45 -2.00 14.27
CA GLY A 296 7.74 -1.50 13.10
C GLY A 296 6.55 -0.61 13.49
N TYR A 297 5.74 -1.04 14.46
CA TYR A 297 4.65 -0.21 14.97
C TYR A 297 5.15 1.11 15.57
N GLN A 298 6.21 1.09 16.38
CA GLN A 298 6.75 2.32 16.98
C GLN A 298 7.24 3.30 15.91
N MET A 299 7.91 2.79 14.87
CA MET A 299 8.35 3.59 13.74
C MET A 299 7.16 4.23 13.01
N PHE A 300 6.19 3.44 12.58
CA PHE A 300 5.02 3.97 11.85
C PHE A 300 4.16 4.89 12.72
N ALA A 301 4.00 4.55 14.01
CA ALA A 301 3.24 5.37 14.93
C ALA A 301 3.94 6.71 15.23
N TYR A 302 5.28 6.76 15.18
CA TYR A 302 6.03 8.00 15.29
C TYR A 302 5.97 8.81 13.99
N LEU A 303 6.21 8.16 12.85
CA LEU A 303 6.27 8.82 11.55
C LEU A 303 4.92 9.32 11.05
N PHE A 304 3.84 8.61 11.37
CA PHE A 304 2.50 8.84 10.84
C PHE A 304 1.46 9.19 11.91
N GLU A 305 1.90 9.41 13.15
CA GLU A 305 1.03 9.72 14.30
C GLU A 305 -0.08 8.67 14.52
N TRP A 306 0.19 7.42 14.14
CA TRP A 306 -0.78 6.34 14.28
C TRP A 306 -1.03 5.97 15.74
N THR A 307 -2.27 5.63 16.03
CA THR A 307 -2.67 5.03 17.31
C THR A 307 -3.20 3.61 17.09
N ASP A 308 -2.99 2.75 18.09
CA ASP A 308 -3.48 1.37 18.07
C ASP A 308 -4.69 1.16 18.99
N THR A 309 -5.39 2.24 19.34
CA THR A 309 -6.50 2.24 20.28
C THR A 309 -7.65 1.33 19.85
N HIS A 310 -7.85 1.22 18.53
CA HIS A 310 -8.89 0.39 17.94
C HIS A 310 -8.38 -0.98 17.42
N TRP A 311 -7.08 -1.26 17.57
CA TRP A 311 -6.51 -2.53 17.13
C TRP A 311 -6.64 -3.59 18.23
N LEU A 312 -6.93 -4.83 17.81
CA LEU A 312 -6.76 -5.96 18.70
C LEU A 312 -5.26 -6.27 18.84
N PRO A 313 -4.70 -6.28 20.06
CA PRO A 313 -3.26 -6.47 20.28
C PRO A 313 -2.68 -7.69 19.58
N ARG A 314 -3.40 -8.82 19.56
CA ARG A 314 -2.98 -10.07 18.90
C ARG A 314 -2.86 -9.96 17.38
N ARG A 315 -3.60 -9.03 16.72
CA ARG A 315 -3.54 -8.82 15.27
C ARG A 315 -2.32 -8.03 14.82
N LYS A 316 -1.74 -7.23 15.70
CA LYS A 316 -0.61 -6.38 15.37
C LYS A 316 0.60 -7.17 14.82
N PRO A 317 1.10 -8.23 15.49
CA PRO A 317 2.22 -9.03 14.97
C PRO A 317 1.95 -9.60 13.58
N LYS A 318 0.75 -10.12 13.31
CA LYS A 318 0.43 -10.66 11.99
C LYS A 318 0.28 -9.59 10.90
N MET A 319 -0.25 -8.40 11.23
CA MET A 319 -0.29 -7.28 10.29
C MET A 319 1.11 -6.87 9.85
N PHE A 320 2.07 -6.83 10.78
CA PHE A 320 3.47 -6.52 10.49
C PHE A 320 4.25 -7.68 9.82
N ARG A 321 3.63 -8.84 9.57
CA ARG A 321 4.18 -9.84 8.65
C ARG A 321 3.92 -9.48 7.18
N PHE A 322 3.13 -8.46 6.89
CA PHE A 322 2.74 -8.02 5.55
C PHE A 322 2.96 -6.51 5.32
N THR A 323 3.70 -5.87 6.20
CA THR A 323 4.14 -4.47 6.09
C THR A 323 5.34 -4.23 7.03
N PRO A 324 6.37 -3.46 6.66
CA PRO A 324 6.58 -2.89 5.32
C PRO A 324 7.15 -3.91 4.33
N HIS A 325 6.67 -3.85 3.09
CA HIS A 325 7.31 -4.48 1.94
C HIS A 325 8.29 -3.53 1.25
N PRO A 326 9.31 -4.04 0.54
CA PRO A 326 10.23 -3.23 -0.23
C PRO A 326 9.51 -2.41 -1.30
N ILE A 327 9.94 -1.19 -1.48
CA ILE A 327 9.53 -0.28 -2.56
C ILE A 327 10.77 0.31 -3.21
N SER A 328 10.67 0.78 -4.44
CA SER A 328 11.81 1.43 -5.10
C SER A 328 12.17 2.76 -4.43
N SER A 329 13.47 3.06 -4.41
CA SER A 329 13.98 4.36 -3.96
C SER A 329 13.40 5.49 -4.84
N ALA A 330 13.27 5.27 -6.15
CA ALA A 330 12.64 6.21 -7.09
C ALA A 330 11.13 6.40 -6.79
N GLY A 331 10.42 5.33 -6.41
CA GLY A 331 9.03 5.41 -5.97
C GLY A 331 8.86 6.25 -4.71
N MET A 332 9.74 6.08 -3.72
CA MET A 332 9.71 6.94 -2.53
C MET A 332 10.11 8.38 -2.84
N TYR A 333 11.02 8.61 -3.78
CA TYR A 333 11.35 9.94 -4.27
C TYR A 333 10.15 10.63 -4.95
N TRP A 334 9.33 9.88 -5.68
CA TRP A 334 8.08 10.40 -6.23
C TRP A 334 7.10 10.84 -5.12
N TRP A 335 7.04 10.09 -4.00
CA TRP A 335 6.20 10.47 -2.86
C TRP A 335 6.75 11.68 -2.11
N ALA A 336 8.05 11.70 -1.79
CA ALA A 336 8.60 12.60 -0.78
C ALA A 336 9.60 13.65 -1.33
N GLY A 337 10.07 13.51 -2.57
CA GLY A 337 11.07 14.41 -3.18
C GLY A 337 10.54 15.78 -3.58
N PRO A 338 11.42 16.66 -4.13
CA PRO A 338 11.12 18.08 -4.39
C PRO A 338 9.97 18.36 -5.35
N GLU A 339 9.78 17.49 -6.36
CA GLU A 339 8.71 17.61 -7.36
C GLU A 339 7.63 16.55 -7.17
N GLY A 340 7.71 15.83 -6.05
CA GLY A 340 6.82 14.73 -5.73
C GLY A 340 5.53 15.17 -5.03
N PHE A 341 4.75 14.18 -4.62
CA PHE A 341 3.45 14.37 -3.97
C PHE A 341 3.50 15.27 -2.73
N CYS A 342 4.45 15.06 -1.81
CA CYS A 342 4.56 15.85 -0.59
C CYS A 342 4.94 17.31 -0.85
N ALA A 343 5.68 17.59 -1.91
CA ALA A 343 6.08 18.96 -2.28
C ALA A 343 4.97 19.69 -3.05
N SER A 344 4.33 18.99 -4.00
CA SER A 344 3.27 19.52 -4.84
C SER A 344 1.92 19.63 -4.11
N GLY A 345 1.73 18.87 -3.05
CA GLY A 345 0.48 18.83 -2.30
C GLY A 345 -0.65 18.03 -2.96
N CYS A 346 -0.48 17.60 -4.21
CA CYS A 346 -1.47 16.87 -5.00
C CYS A 346 -0.78 15.93 -6.00
N ILE A 347 -1.44 14.85 -6.43
CA ILE A 347 -0.92 13.93 -7.45
C ILE A 347 -0.96 14.53 -8.88
N PHE A 348 -1.74 15.56 -9.10
CA PHE A 348 -1.84 16.27 -10.38
C PHE A 348 -1.36 17.72 -10.25
N ALA A 349 -0.61 18.19 -11.23
CA ALA A 349 -0.16 19.58 -11.30
C ALA A 349 -1.21 20.52 -11.93
N ILE A 350 -2.24 19.97 -12.59
CA ILE A 350 -3.27 20.72 -13.28
C ILE A 350 -4.50 20.82 -12.36
N HIS A 351 -4.92 22.03 -12.04
CA HIS A 351 -6.00 22.28 -11.08
C HIS A 351 -7.25 22.94 -11.69
N ASP A 352 -7.15 23.49 -12.87
CA ASP A 352 -8.21 24.26 -13.55
C ASP A 352 -9.03 23.49 -14.58
N LYS A 353 -8.62 22.24 -14.89
CA LYS A 353 -9.26 21.37 -15.88
C LYS A 353 -9.69 20.05 -15.27
N PRO A 354 -10.74 19.39 -15.80
CA PRO A 354 -11.12 18.04 -15.37
C PRO A 354 -9.96 17.05 -15.52
N TRP A 355 -9.77 16.19 -14.52
CA TRP A 355 -8.79 15.11 -14.56
C TRP A 355 -9.34 13.88 -15.27
N PHE A 356 -10.65 13.69 -15.18
CA PHE A 356 -11.36 12.54 -15.73
C PHE A 356 -12.31 12.97 -16.86
N ASP A 357 -12.80 12.00 -17.61
CA ASP A 357 -13.83 12.17 -18.62
C ASP A 357 -14.96 11.16 -18.40
N GLU A 358 -15.89 11.04 -19.36
CA GLU A 358 -17.06 10.18 -19.28
C GLU A 358 -16.76 8.68 -19.18
N ARG A 359 -15.52 8.26 -19.45
CA ARG A 359 -15.05 6.87 -19.30
C ARG A 359 -14.73 6.50 -17.86
N PHE A 360 -14.60 7.49 -16.98
CA PHE A 360 -14.31 7.25 -15.57
C PHE A 360 -15.52 6.58 -14.89
N PRO A 361 -15.33 5.43 -14.20
CA PRO A 361 -16.42 4.69 -13.59
C PRO A 361 -17.03 5.42 -12.38
N PRO A 362 -18.24 5.03 -11.93
CA PRO A 362 -18.80 5.48 -10.65
C PRO A 362 -17.82 5.29 -9.50
N LEU A 363 -17.72 6.28 -8.60
CA LEU A 363 -16.74 6.35 -7.54
C LEU A 363 -17.38 6.46 -6.17
N SER A 364 -16.91 5.67 -5.19
CA SER A 364 -17.14 5.91 -3.76
C SER A 364 -15.85 6.20 -3.02
N LEU A 365 -15.91 7.18 -2.12
CA LEU A 365 -14.79 7.59 -1.27
C LEU A 365 -15.07 7.24 0.18
N TYR A 366 -14.12 6.57 0.81
CA TYR A 366 -14.14 6.21 2.22
C TYR A 366 -12.97 6.91 2.91
N CYS A 367 -13.25 7.95 3.68
CA CYS A 367 -12.26 8.86 4.21
C CYS A 367 -12.29 8.90 5.74
N GLY A 368 -11.12 8.89 6.35
CA GLY A 368 -10.96 9.08 7.80
C GLY A 368 -10.94 10.57 8.14
N GLU A 369 -11.78 10.99 9.09
CA GLU A 369 -11.87 12.40 9.51
C GLU A 369 -10.58 12.90 10.18
N GLN A 370 -9.85 12.01 10.84
CA GLN A 370 -8.60 12.31 11.57
C GLN A 370 -7.34 11.93 10.77
N ASP A 371 -7.46 11.70 9.47
CA ASP A 371 -6.31 11.33 8.64
C ASP A 371 -5.36 12.52 8.49
N GLN A 372 -4.13 12.36 9.00
CA GLN A 372 -3.08 13.38 8.94
C GLN A 372 -2.15 13.20 7.72
N ILE A 373 -2.25 12.05 7.03
CA ILE A 373 -1.40 11.71 5.88
C ILE A 373 -1.98 12.28 4.60
N VAL A 374 -3.30 12.14 4.42
CA VAL A 374 -4.02 12.56 3.22
C VAL A 374 -5.24 13.40 3.57
N LEU A 375 -5.53 14.40 2.75
CA LEU A 375 -6.69 15.25 2.91
C LEU A 375 -7.77 14.85 1.92
N PHE A 376 -8.97 14.58 2.40
CA PHE A 376 -10.11 14.25 1.55
C PHE A 376 -10.93 15.49 1.15
N GLN A 377 -11.01 16.51 2.01
CA GLN A 377 -11.85 17.69 1.77
C GLN A 377 -11.53 18.42 0.46
N PRO A 378 -10.24 18.75 0.14
CA PRO A 378 -9.90 19.36 -1.14
C PRO A 378 -10.26 18.48 -2.35
N PHE A 379 -10.23 17.16 -2.16
CA PHE A 379 -10.59 16.22 -3.23
C PHE A 379 -12.10 16.21 -3.48
N LEU A 380 -12.93 16.24 -2.43
CA LEU A 380 -14.39 16.37 -2.58
C LEU A 380 -14.79 17.68 -3.27
N GLU A 381 -14.20 18.80 -2.84
CA GLU A 381 -14.45 20.12 -3.43
C GLU A 381 -14.07 20.14 -4.91
N ARG A 382 -12.92 19.51 -5.23
CA ARG A 382 -12.48 19.37 -6.60
C ARG A 382 -13.45 18.57 -7.45
N ILE A 383 -13.84 17.37 -6.98
CA ILE A 383 -14.77 16.51 -7.70
C ILE A 383 -16.09 17.26 -7.97
N ALA A 384 -16.65 17.89 -6.95
CA ALA A 384 -17.90 18.62 -7.07
C ALA A 384 -17.82 19.76 -8.10
N LYS A 385 -16.64 20.38 -8.25
CA LYS A 385 -16.45 21.54 -9.12
C LYS A 385 -16.07 21.19 -10.56
N HIS A 386 -15.28 20.13 -10.76
CA HIS A 386 -14.59 19.91 -12.03
C HIS A 386 -14.82 18.55 -12.68
N GLU A 387 -15.32 17.55 -11.94
CA GLU A 387 -15.41 16.19 -12.46
C GLU A 387 -16.87 15.82 -12.82
N PRO A 388 -17.11 15.20 -13.98
CA PRO A 388 -18.46 14.92 -14.47
C PRO A 388 -19.12 13.69 -13.84
N SER A 389 -18.35 12.82 -13.18
CA SER A 389 -18.85 11.51 -12.72
C SER A 389 -19.62 11.60 -11.41
N PRO A 390 -20.68 10.79 -11.23
CA PRO A 390 -21.37 10.68 -9.96
C PRO A 390 -20.47 10.08 -8.88
N VAL A 391 -20.34 10.76 -7.76
CA VAL A 391 -19.53 10.35 -6.62
C VAL A 391 -20.40 10.23 -5.38
N SER A 392 -20.26 9.10 -4.67
CA SER A 392 -20.74 8.96 -3.30
C SER A 392 -19.56 8.96 -2.33
N TYR A 393 -19.75 9.47 -1.12
CA TYR A 393 -18.69 9.46 -0.12
C TYR A 393 -19.22 9.09 1.27
N THR A 394 -18.35 8.50 2.09
CA THR A 394 -18.62 8.14 3.48
C THR A 394 -17.46 8.61 4.35
N HIS A 395 -17.79 9.34 5.40
CA HIS A 395 -16.83 9.72 6.44
C HIS A 395 -16.78 8.66 7.52
N LEU A 396 -15.57 8.24 7.90
CA LEU A 396 -15.32 7.36 9.03
C LEU A 396 -14.77 8.21 10.18
N ARG A 397 -15.51 8.28 11.29
CA ARG A 397 -15.14 8.98 12.53
C ARG A 397 -14.22 8.13 13.40
#